data_87159de57a111831e7b0d631f1f7fd81
#
_entry.id   87159de57a111831e7b0d631f1f7fd81
#
_cell.length_a   1.000
_cell.length_b   1.000
_cell.length_c   1.000
_cell.angle_alpha   90.00
_cell.angle_beta   90.00
_cell.angle_gamma   90.00
#
_symmetry.space_group_name_H-M   'P 1'
#
loop_
_entity.id
_entity.type
_entity.pdbx_description
1 polymer ?
#
loop_
_entity_poly.entity_id
_entity_poly.type
_entity_poly.pdbx_seq_one_letter_code
_entity_poly.pdbx_strand_id
1 'polypeptide(L)'
;RLGSDVPFALTGGFATVRGAGGDVTPIPFSPALHLLVVKPPCEVSTAWAYAAFDGFPDKAGPSDLDGMILAMRHGDVAGVASRLYNSFEDVVETRFPPVRRAREQLLWAGALGAKLSGSGAAVYGIFADEASCQEAAAKVRGNFPTWQCTPRPAGVEFDSQEAAPE
;
A
#
# COMPACT_ATOMS: atom_id res chain seq x y z
N ARG A 1 -3.17 -25.03 -4.37
CA ARG A 1 -3.60 -23.63 -4.19
C ARG A 1 -2.36 -22.75 -4.26
N LEU A 2 -2.39 -21.73 -5.11
CA LEU A 2 -1.25 -20.83 -5.36
C LEU A 2 -1.10 -19.71 -4.32
N GLY A 3 -2.07 -19.51 -3.44
CA GLY A 3 -2.07 -18.46 -2.40
C GLY A 3 -3.25 -17.48 -2.53
N SER A 4 -3.55 -16.76 -1.44
CA SER A 4 -4.69 -15.84 -1.32
C SER A 4 -4.53 -14.56 -2.15
N ASP A 5 -3.31 -14.16 -2.45
CA ASP A 5 -3.03 -12.90 -3.15
C ASP A 5 -3.06 -13.04 -4.68
N VAL A 6 -3.05 -14.30 -5.19
CA VAL A 6 -3.01 -14.58 -6.63
C VAL A 6 -4.21 -14.02 -7.39
N PRO A 7 -5.47 -14.14 -6.91
CA PRO A 7 -6.62 -13.58 -7.63
C PRO A 7 -6.51 -12.05 -7.79
N PHE A 8 -6.07 -11.34 -6.75
CA PHE A 8 -5.86 -9.90 -6.84
C PHE A 8 -4.68 -9.56 -7.76
N ALA A 9 -3.58 -10.31 -7.70
CA ALA A 9 -2.42 -10.07 -8.58
C ALA A 9 -2.77 -10.22 -10.08
N LEU A 10 -3.71 -11.09 -10.41
CA LEU A 10 -4.23 -11.24 -11.77
C LEU A 10 -5.17 -10.09 -12.16
N THR A 11 -5.98 -9.61 -11.21
CA THR A 11 -6.94 -8.52 -11.43
C THR A 11 -6.22 -7.18 -11.55
N GLY A 12 -5.30 -6.88 -10.64
CA GLY A 12 -4.61 -5.60 -10.52
C GLY A 12 -5.51 -4.44 -10.13
N GLY A 13 -5.02 -3.22 -10.30
CA GLY A 13 -5.74 -2.01 -9.98
C GLY A 13 -6.06 -1.87 -8.50
N PHE A 14 -7.29 -1.42 -8.23
CA PHE A 14 -7.86 -1.33 -6.88
C PHE A 14 -9.04 -2.28 -6.76
N ALA A 15 -9.13 -3.00 -5.66
CA ALA A 15 -10.22 -3.94 -5.43
C ALA A 15 -10.52 -4.12 -3.94
N THR A 16 -11.76 -4.47 -3.63
CA THR A 16 -12.04 -5.13 -2.36
C THR A 16 -11.76 -6.61 -2.49
N VAL A 17 -11.11 -7.18 -1.48
CA VAL A 17 -10.81 -8.61 -1.41
C VAL A 17 -11.45 -9.17 -0.15
N ARG A 18 -12.23 -10.25 -0.27
CA ARG A 18 -12.97 -10.86 0.84
C ARG A 18 -12.67 -12.34 0.97
N GLY A 19 -13.08 -12.89 2.12
CA GLY A 19 -12.88 -14.30 2.45
C GLY A 19 -11.39 -14.67 2.47
N ALA A 20 -11.03 -15.80 1.89
CA ALA A 20 -9.66 -16.29 1.77
C ALA A 20 -8.93 -15.76 0.52
N GLY A 21 -9.25 -14.53 0.06
CA GLY A 21 -8.62 -13.91 -1.11
C GLY A 21 -9.28 -14.26 -2.46
N GLY A 22 -10.32 -15.07 -2.47
CA GLY A 22 -10.98 -15.53 -3.70
C GLY A 22 -12.07 -14.60 -4.24
N ASP A 23 -12.62 -13.75 -3.42
CA ASP A 23 -13.67 -12.78 -3.81
C ASP A 23 -13.03 -11.41 -4.02
N VAL A 24 -12.69 -11.12 -5.28
CA VAL A 24 -12.04 -9.87 -5.70
C VAL A 24 -13.04 -9.04 -6.50
N THR A 25 -13.42 -7.86 -5.96
CA THR A 25 -14.32 -6.92 -6.64
C THR A 25 -13.53 -5.65 -7.00
N PRO A 26 -13.28 -5.37 -8.29
CA PRO A 26 -12.56 -4.17 -8.71
C PRO A 26 -13.28 -2.89 -8.31
N ILE A 27 -12.49 -1.89 -7.90
CA ILE A 27 -12.96 -0.53 -7.64
C ILE A 27 -12.47 0.36 -8.78
N PRO A 28 -13.36 0.96 -9.58
CA PRO A 28 -12.97 1.94 -10.57
C PRO A 28 -12.30 3.14 -9.88
N PHE A 29 -11.06 3.42 -10.24
CA PHE A 29 -10.31 4.54 -9.70
C PHE A 29 -9.49 5.17 -10.82
N SER A 30 -9.69 6.46 -11.05
CA SER A 30 -9.12 7.15 -12.22
C SER A 30 -7.96 8.09 -11.92
N PRO A 31 -7.82 8.73 -10.73
CA PRO A 31 -6.71 9.66 -10.55
C PRO A 31 -5.38 8.94 -10.39
N ALA A 32 -4.35 9.56 -10.94
CA ALA A 32 -2.98 9.12 -10.70
C ALA A 32 -2.65 9.29 -9.21
N LEU A 33 -2.35 8.19 -8.52
CA LEU A 33 -1.72 8.25 -7.21
C LEU A 33 -0.21 8.29 -7.40
N HIS A 34 0.43 9.24 -6.74
CA HIS A 34 1.87 9.33 -6.65
C HIS A 34 2.33 8.74 -5.33
N LEU A 35 3.03 7.62 -5.39
CA LEU A 35 3.45 6.84 -4.25
C LEU A 35 4.96 6.88 -4.09
N LEU A 36 5.42 7.05 -2.86
CA LEU A 36 6.81 6.79 -2.49
C LEU A 36 6.85 5.60 -1.54
N VAL A 37 7.47 4.52 -2.01
CA VAL A 37 7.72 3.32 -1.21
C VAL A 37 9.09 3.42 -0.58
N VAL A 38 9.18 3.06 0.69
CA VAL A 38 10.41 3.06 1.50
C VAL A 38 10.59 1.69 2.11
N LYS A 39 11.81 1.12 2.04
CA LYS A 39 12.15 -0.16 2.67
C LYS A 39 13.13 0.08 3.82
N PRO A 40 12.68 0.00 5.08
CA PRO A 40 13.57 0.02 6.23
C PRO A 40 14.53 -1.18 6.25
N PRO A 41 15.72 -1.04 6.89
CA PRO A 41 16.72 -2.10 6.95
C PRO A 41 16.34 -3.18 8.01
N CYS A 42 15.16 -3.76 7.85
CA CYS A 42 14.68 -4.87 8.67
C CYS A 42 13.78 -5.78 7.85
N GLU A 43 13.59 -6.99 8.34
CA GLU A 43 12.69 -7.98 7.76
C GLU A 43 11.59 -8.32 8.76
N VAL A 44 10.36 -8.37 8.27
CA VAL A 44 9.18 -8.79 9.04
C VAL A 44 8.65 -10.07 8.44
N SER A 45 8.67 -11.14 9.22
CA SER A 45 8.05 -12.40 8.81
C SER A 45 6.52 -12.24 8.84
N THR A 46 5.87 -12.57 7.74
CA THR A 46 4.39 -12.56 7.65
C THR A 46 3.76 -13.45 8.72
N ALA A 47 4.31 -14.65 8.93
CA ALA A 47 3.81 -15.56 9.97
C ALA A 47 3.94 -14.95 11.37
N TRP A 48 5.07 -14.26 11.65
CA TRP A 48 5.24 -13.54 12.90
C TRP A 48 4.22 -12.41 13.06
N ALA A 49 3.99 -11.61 12.00
CA ALA A 49 3.05 -10.49 12.06
C ALA A 49 1.63 -10.94 12.40
N TYR A 50 1.15 -12.03 11.80
CA TYR A 50 -0.15 -12.62 12.13
C TYR A 50 -0.20 -13.11 13.57
N ALA A 51 0.78 -13.90 14.02
CA ALA A 51 0.82 -14.41 15.40
C ALA A 51 0.90 -13.27 16.44
N ALA A 52 1.68 -12.23 16.15
CA ALA A 52 1.80 -11.08 17.02
C ALA A 52 0.50 -10.24 17.05
N PHE A 53 -0.17 -10.07 15.91
CA PHE A 53 -1.46 -9.39 15.83
C PHE A 53 -2.56 -10.12 16.61
N ASP A 54 -2.59 -11.46 16.54
CA ASP A 54 -3.58 -12.25 17.29
C ASP A 54 -3.46 -12.04 18.80
N GLY A 55 -2.23 -11.89 19.30
CA GLY A 55 -1.93 -11.63 20.70
C GLY A 55 -1.94 -10.17 21.12
N PHE A 56 -2.16 -9.22 20.20
CA PHE A 56 -2.08 -7.79 20.50
C PHE A 56 -3.36 -7.29 21.13
N PRO A 57 -3.29 -6.69 22.35
CA PRO A 57 -4.49 -6.32 23.11
C PRO A 57 -5.24 -5.15 22.48
N ASP A 58 -4.51 -4.17 21.97
CA ASP A 58 -5.06 -2.94 21.38
C ASP A 58 -5.10 -3.04 19.87
N LYS A 59 -6.02 -3.86 19.33
CA LYS A 59 -6.23 -3.94 17.89
C LYS A 59 -6.77 -2.62 17.37
N ALA A 60 -6.15 -2.09 16.31
CA ALA A 60 -6.65 -0.90 15.64
C ALA A 60 -8.13 -1.06 15.29
N GLY A 61 -8.87 0.04 15.41
CA GLY A 61 -10.31 0.08 15.16
C GLY A 61 -10.68 -0.32 13.72
N PRO A 62 -11.97 -0.45 13.42
CA PRO A 62 -12.43 -0.81 12.09
C PRO A 62 -11.99 0.22 11.05
N SER A 63 -11.59 -0.25 9.87
CA SER A 63 -11.31 0.61 8.73
C SER A 63 -12.61 1.24 8.21
N ASP A 64 -12.56 2.49 7.76
CA ASP A 64 -13.63 3.15 7.02
C ASP A 64 -13.60 2.72 5.53
N LEU A 65 -13.95 1.46 5.27
CA LEU A 65 -13.89 0.90 3.92
C LEU A 65 -14.88 1.59 2.96
N ASP A 66 -16.08 1.91 3.42
CA ASP A 66 -17.10 2.55 2.59
C ASP A 66 -16.69 3.98 2.22
N GLY A 67 -16.17 4.75 3.18
CA GLY A 67 -15.59 6.07 2.93
C GLY A 67 -14.36 6.01 2.02
N MET A 68 -13.52 4.99 2.15
CA MET A 68 -12.39 4.76 1.25
C MET A 68 -12.86 4.52 -0.19
N ILE A 69 -13.83 3.62 -0.40
CA ILE A 69 -14.40 3.34 -1.73
C ILE A 69 -15.03 4.60 -2.33
N LEU A 70 -15.73 5.39 -1.52
CA LEU A 70 -16.35 6.63 -1.97
C LEU A 70 -15.30 7.66 -2.40
N ALA A 71 -14.26 7.86 -1.60
CA ALA A 71 -13.13 8.74 -1.93
C ALA A 71 -12.44 8.31 -3.24
N MET A 72 -12.21 7.01 -3.40
CA MET A 72 -11.65 6.45 -4.63
C MET A 72 -12.51 6.76 -5.86
N ARG A 73 -13.83 6.51 -5.78
CA ARG A 73 -14.77 6.77 -6.90
C ARG A 73 -14.84 8.24 -7.30
N HIS A 74 -14.66 9.15 -6.35
CA HIS A 74 -14.65 10.59 -6.61
C HIS A 74 -13.26 11.14 -6.98
N GLY A 75 -12.23 10.30 -6.98
CA GLY A 75 -10.87 10.76 -7.24
C GLY A 75 -10.30 11.66 -6.16
N ASP A 76 -10.83 11.58 -4.94
CA ASP A 76 -10.38 12.35 -3.78
C ASP A 76 -9.13 11.71 -3.17
N VAL A 77 -7.96 12.12 -3.67
CA VAL A 77 -6.66 11.61 -3.21
C VAL A 77 -6.43 11.89 -1.72
N ALA A 78 -6.82 13.07 -1.23
CA ALA A 78 -6.69 13.42 0.19
C ALA A 78 -7.64 12.57 1.05
N GLY A 79 -8.87 12.36 0.59
CA GLY A 79 -9.83 11.46 1.23
C GLY A 79 -9.34 10.02 1.29
N VAL A 80 -8.68 9.52 0.24
CA VAL A 80 -8.02 8.20 0.24
C VAL A 80 -6.89 8.17 1.25
N ALA A 81 -5.99 9.15 1.23
CA ALA A 81 -4.83 9.21 2.12
C ALA A 81 -5.22 9.28 3.61
N SER A 82 -6.29 10.00 3.94
CA SER A 82 -6.79 10.12 5.32
C SER A 82 -7.45 8.84 5.86
N ARG A 83 -7.85 7.92 4.97
CA ARG A 83 -8.51 6.65 5.32
C ARG A 83 -7.62 5.42 5.21
N LEU A 84 -6.33 5.63 4.96
CA LEU A 84 -5.38 4.52 4.94
C LEU A 84 -5.40 3.77 6.28
N TYR A 85 -5.50 2.46 6.19
CA TYR A 85 -5.56 1.58 7.34
C TYR A 85 -4.73 0.32 7.12
N ASN A 86 -4.02 -0.12 8.15
CA ASN A 86 -3.36 -1.42 8.16
C ASN A 86 -3.38 -1.98 9.58
N SER A 87 -4.03 -3.12 9.78
CA SER A 87 -4.19 -3.75 11.09
C SER A 87 -2.88 -4.24 11.72
N PHE A 88 -1.83 -4.46 10.94
CA PHE A 88 -0.51 -4.85 11.45
C PHE A 88 0.36 -3.68 11.90
N GLU A 89 0.00 -2.42 11.55
CA GLU A 89 0.89 -1.26 11.73
C GLU A 89 1.37 -1.12 13.18
N ASP A 90 0.46 -1.11 14.15
CA ASP A 90 0.81 -0.86 15.55
C ASP A 90 1.72 -1.96 16.13
N VAL A 91 1.41 -3.22 15.85
CA VAL A 91 2.21 -4.34 16.34
C VAL A 91 3.59 -4.40 15.68
N VAL A 92 3.65 -4.09 14.38
CA VAL A 92 4.91 -4.08 13.64
C VAL A 92 5.78 -2.90 14.07
N GLU A 93 5.23 -1.69 14.18
CA GLU A 93 5.97 -0.50 14.61
C GLU A 93 6.47 -0.59 16.06
N THR A 94 5.74 -1.28 16.91
CA THR A 94 6.17 -1.55 18.30
C THR A 94 7.43 -2.42 18.31
N ARG A 95 7.48 -3.47 17.50
CA ARG A 95 8.60 -4.41 17.45
C ARG A 95 9.77 -3.95 16.58
N PHE A 96 9.47 -3.18 15.51
CA PHE A 96 10.43 -2.72 14.53
C PHE A 96 10.45 -1.18 14.41
N PRO A 97 11.12 -0.45 15.32
CA PRO A 97 11.18 1.01 15.30
C PRO A 97 11.65 1.63 13.97
N PRO A 98 12.50 0.97 13.14
CA PRO A 98 12.81 1.50 11.81
C PRO A 98 11.60 1.66 10.89
N VAL A 99 10.56 0.84 11.04
CA VAL A 99 9.32 0.93 10.27
C VAL A 99 8.57 2.22 10.63
N ARG A 100 8.39 2.47 11.93
CA ARG A 100 7.80 3.72 12.43
C ARG A 100 8.54 4.95 11.91
N ARG A 101 9.88 4.95 12.04
CA ARG A 101 10.70 6.06 11.55
C ARG A 101 10.52 6.31 10.05
N ALA A 102 10.43 5.26 9.26
CA ALA A 102 10.19 5.39 7.82
C ALA A 102 8.84 6.04 7.52
N ARG A 103 7.78 5.65 8.23
CA ARG A 103 6.45 6.24 8.08
C ARG A 103 6.45 7.72 8.51
N GLU A 104 7.02 8.02 9.65
CA GLU A 104 7.14 9.40 10.15
C GLU A 104 7.94 10.29 9.19
N GLN A 105 9.00 9.76 8.57
CA GLN A 105 9.76 10.51 7.57
C GLN A 105 8.97 10.78 6.29
N LEU A 106 8.13 9.84 5.84
CA LEU A 106 7.24 10.08 4.71
C LEU A 106 6.23 11.20 5.01
N LEU A 107 5.63 11.19 6.20
CA LEU A 107 4.72 12.25 6.64
C LEU A 107 5.43 13.60 6.76
N TRP A 108 6.63 13.62 7.37
CA TRP A 108 7.45 14.83 7.47
C TRP A 108 7.86 15.37 6.09
N ALA A 109 8.09 14.48 5.12
CA ALA A 109 8.43 14.85 3.75
C ALA A 109 7.24 15.41 2.94
N GLY A 110 6.01 15.37 3.49
CA GLY A 110 4.82 15.96 2.88
C GLY A 110 3.81 14.95 2.32
N ALA A 111 3.92 13.67 2.72
CA ALA A 111 2.87 12.70 2.35
C ALA A 111 1.52 13.10 2.96
N LEU A 112 0.45 13.04 2.17
CA LEU A 112 -0.94 13.22 2.61
C LEU A 112 -1.37 12.13 3.59
N GLY A 113 -0.77 10.97 3.48
CA GLY A 113 -0.92 9.82 4.37
C GLY A 113 0.19 8.82 4.11
N ALA A 114 0.58 8.07 5.14
CA ALA A 114 1.59 7.00 5.02
C ALA A 114 1.18 5.79 5.84
N LYS A 115 1.42 4.59 5.33
CA LYS A 115 1.06 3.31 5.95
C LYS A 115 2.07 2.20 5.68
N LEU A 116 2.06 1.23 6.58
CA LEU A 116 2.72 -0.06 6.39
C LEU A 116 2.10 -0.77 5.18
N SER A 117 2.92 -1.41 4.35
CA SER A 117 2.48 -2.24 3.23
C SER A 117 2.40 -3.71 3.65
N GLY A 118 1.19 -4.28 3.63
CA GLY A 118 0.96 -5.66 4.05
C GLY A 118 1.46 -5.95 5.46
N SER A 119 2.20 -7.04 5.65
CA SER A 119 2.85 -7.38 6.92
C SER A 119 4.17 -6.61 7.16
N GLY A 120 4.62 -5.81 6.20
CA GLY A 120 5.86 -5.01 6.28
C GLY A 120 7.08 -5.74 5.67
N ALA A 121 8.29 -5.19 5.84
CA ALA A 121 8.65 -3.93 6.50
C ALA A 121 8.49 -2.69 5.60
N ALA A 122 8.09 -2.84 4.34
CA ALA A 122 7.92 -1.70 3.45
C ALA A 122 6.80 -0.78 3.96
N VAL A 123 7.02 0.53 3.75
CA VAL A 123 6.07 1.60 4.08
C VAL A 123 5.86 2.41 2.81
N TYR A 124 4.66 2.94 2.60
CA TYR A 124 4.39 3.83 1.48
C TYR A 124 3.71 5.11 1.94
N GLY A 125 3.96 6.19 1.20
CA GLY A 125 3.25 7.47 1.36
C GLY A 125 2.54 7.85 0.07
N ILE A 126 1.39 8.50 0.20
CA ILE A 126 0.62 9.09 -0.92
C ILE A 126 0.93 10.58 -0.96
N PHE A 127 1.19 11.11 -2.15
CA PHE A 127 1.49 12.52 -2.39
C PHE A 127 0.43 13.15 -3.30
N ALA A 128 0.27 14.47 -3.20
CA ALA A 128 -0.73 15.21 -3.95
C ALA A 128 -0.47 15.18 -5.47
N ASP A 129 0.81 15.19 -5.85
CA ASP A 129 1.27 15.22 -7.22
C ASP A 129 2.69 14.61 -7.37
N GLU A 130 3.15 14.52 -8.60
CA GLU A 130 4.46 13.96 -8.92
C GLU A 130 5.60 14.83 -8.34
N ALA A 131 5.47 16.15 -8.37
CA ALA A 131 6.51 17.07 -7.90
C ALA A 131 6.76 16.90 -6.40
N SER A 132 5.70 16.90 -5.59
CA SER A 132 5.79 16.65 -4.14
C SER A 132 6.34 15.27 -3.82
N CYS A 133 6.02 14.25 -4.61
CA CYS A 133 6.58 12.90 -4.47
C CYS A 133 8.08 12.89 -4.78
N GLN A 134 8.54 13.59 -5.82
CA GLN A 134 9.95 13.70 -6.19
C GLN A 134 10.76 14.44 -5.13
N GLU A 135 10.23 15.55 -4.60
CA GLU A 135 10.86 16.30 -3.51
C GLU A 135 10.99 15.44 -2.24
N ALA A 136 9.95 14.69 -1.90
CA ALA A 136 9.96 13.77 -0.77
C ALA A 136 11.01 12.67 -0.96
N ALA A 137 11.11 12.10 -2.16
CA ALA A 137 12.11 11.10 -2.48
C ALA A 137 13.53 11.61 -2.28
N ALA A 138 13.81 12.87 -2.66
CA ALA A 138 15.11 13.49 -2.44
C ALA A 138 15.44 13.66 -0.94
N LYS A 139 14.43 14.00 -0.12
CA LYS A 139 14.60 14.18 1.34
C LYS A 139 14.83 12.86 2.07
N VAL A 140 14.18 11.76 1.62
CA VAL A 140 14.17 10.46 2.31
C VAL A 140 15.29 9.52 1.84
N ARG A 141 15.74 9.64 0.58
CA ARG A 141 16.73 8.75 -0.06
C ARG A 141 18.02 8.51 0.71
N GLY A 142 18.49 9.51 1.47
CA GLY A 142 19.70 9.37 2.28
C GLY A 142 19.58 8.42 3.47
N ASN A 143 18.37 8.08 3.88
CA ASN A 143 18.08 7.28 5.05
C ASN A 143 17.61 5.86 4.71
N PHE A 144 16.92 5.69 3.56
CA PHE A 144 16.31 4.42 3.15
C PHE A 144 16.35 4.23 1.64
N PRO A 145 16.40 2.99 1.14
CA PRO A 145 16.03 2.67 -0.24
C PRO A 145 14.61 3.12 -0.54
N THR A 146 14.42 3.84 -1.66
CA THR A 146 13.13 4.43 -2.03
C THR A 146 12.79 4.16 -3.49
N TRP A 147 11.49 4.00 -3.78
CA TRP A 147 10.96 3.85 -5.13
C TRP A 147 9.73 4.71 -5.31
N GLN A 148 9.72 5.52 -6.36
CA GLN A 148 8.54 6.24 -6.80
C GLN A 148 7.70 5.29 -7.67
N CYS A 149 6.41 5.22 -7.41
CA CYS A 149 5.50 4.28 -8.04
C CYS A 149 4.17 4.97 -8.39
N THR A 150 3.53 4.45 -9.42
CA THR A 150 2.12 4.73 -9.72
C THR A 150 1.37 3.40 -9.80
N PRO A 151 0.10 3.34 -9.39
CA PRO A 151 -0.70 2.13 -9.53
C PRO A 151 -0.85 1.73 -10.99
N ARG A 152 -0.85 0.43 -11.25
CA ARG A 152 -1.20 -0.13 -12.56
C ARG A 152 -2.68 -0.50 -12.60
N PRO A 153 -3.39 -0.25 -13.71
CA PRO A 153 -4.82 -0.57 -13.82
C PRO A 153 -5.10 -2.06 -13.92
N ALA A 154 -4.14 -2.85 -14.38
CA ALA A 154 -4.27 -4.30 -14.55
C ALA A 154 -3.09 -5.05 -13.96
N GLY A 155 -3.34 -6.26 -13.45
CA GLY A 155 -2.31 -7.13 -12.90
C GLY A 155 -1.55 -7.91 -13.98
N VAL A 156 -2.23 -8.27 -15.07
CA VAL A 156 -1.66 -8.97 -16.22
C VAL A 156 -2.02 -8.19 -17.48
N GLU A 157 -1.02 -7.81 -18.24
CA GLU A 157 -1.17 -7.23 -19.57
C GLU A 157 -0.60 -8.24 -20.57
N PHE A 158 -1.38 -8.59 -21.59
CA PHE A 158 -0.90 -9.42 -22.70
C PHE A 158 -0.29 -8.52 -23.76
N ASP A 159 0.95 -8.80 -24.13
CA ASP A 159 1.60 -8.11 -25.25
C ASP A 159 0.88 -8.48 -26.54
N SER A 160 0.19 -7.53 -27.15
CA SER A 160 -0.58 -7.74 -28.38
C SER A 160 0.31 -7.93 -29.64
N GLN A 161 1.63 -8.12 -29.47
CA GLN A 161 2.57 -8.28 -30.58
C GLN A 161 2.87 -9.73 -30.98
N GLU A 162 2.36 -10.74 -30.30
CA GLU A 162 2.33 -12.11 -30.85
C GLU A 162 1.01 -12.37 -31.56
N ALA A 163 0.76 -11.61 -32.64
CA ALA A 163 -0.19 -12.05 -33.67
C ALA A 163 0.42 -13.26 -34.38
N ALA A 164 -0.38 -14.34 -34.45
CA ALA A 164 -0.05 -15.67 -34.91
C ALA A 164 0.84 -15.69 -36.17
N PRO A 165 1.72 -16.69 -36.28
CA PRO A 165 2.27 -17.06 -37.57
C PRO A 165 1.15 -17.61 -38.47
N GLU A 166 1.12 -17.11 -39.71
CA GLU A 166 0.32 -17.65 -40.82
C GLU A 166 0.61 -19.13 -41.10
#